data_f7e078b2806457929a8e412abc140e20
#
_entry.id   f7e078b2806457929a8e412abc140e20
#
_cell.length_a   1.000
_cell.length_b   1.000
_cell.length_c   1.000
_cell.angle_alpha   90.00
_cell.angle_beta   90.00
_cell.angle_gamma   90.00
#
_symmetry.space_group_name_H-M   'P 1'
#
loop_
_entity.id
_entity.type
_entity.pdbx_description
1 polymer ?
#
loop_
_entity_poly.entity_id
_entity_poly.type
_entity_poly.pdbx_seq_one_letter_code
_entity_poly.pdbx_strand_id
1 'polypeptide(L)'
;HREGVGLLNKYQTVLTGSHPEYTSEKMFSAYEKYQQDGGRWIYLGANGFYWCSEYHPDNSNIIEVRKGEAGTRAWTANPGEYNNAFDGKYGGMWRARGRIPSKLCGLTFTAYGFDVSSYYVRDKDSERPETAWLMEGVGNGEKIGDFGLVGGGAAGLELDRYDVEFGTPHDSYLLAHSVGHTNLMLQVNEEIHFSVRGYHGGGTENPMVRADMIFYKTPNDGGVFAPGSLSWCGSLSH
;
A
#
# COMPACT_ATOMS: atom_id res chain seq x y z
N HIS A 1 -13.66 -0.04 -12.72
CA HIS A 1 -13.68 1.31 -13.31
C HIS A 1 -15.09 1.79 -13.68
N ARG A 2 -15.86 1.02 -14.46
CA ARG A 2 -17.20 1.44 -14.93
C ARG A 2 -18.29 1.34 -13.87
N GLU A 3 -18.22 0.35 -13.02
CA GLU A 3 -19.25 0.01 -12.04
C GLU A 3 -19.16 0.87 -10.77
N GLY A 4 -17.97 1.42 -10.49
CA GLY A 4 -17.74 2.29 -9.35
C GLY A 4 -18.07 1.62 -8.02
N VAL A 5 -18.49 2.43 -7.04
CA VAL A 5 -18.87 1.96 -5.70
C VAL A 5 -20.05 1.00 -5.71
N GLY A 6 -20.92 1.05 -6.74
CA GLY A 6 -22.06 0.13 -6.87
C GLY A 6 -21.67 -1.35 -6.96
N LEU A 7 -20.45 -1.65 -7.44
CA LEU A 7 -19.89 -3.01 -7.38
C LEU A 7 -19.50 -3.37 -5.95
N LEU A 8 -18.75 -2.50 -5.28
CA LEU A 8 -18.19 -2.76 -3.95
C LEU A 8 -19.28 -2.89 -2.88
N ASN A 9 -20.32 -2.06 -2.94
CA ASN A 9 -21.42 -2.05 -1.98
C ASN A 9 -22.26 -3.34 -1.97
N LYS A 10 -22.04 -4.27 -2.89
CA LYS A 10 -22.65 -5.60 -2.86
C LYS A 10 -22.02 -6.52 -1.82
N TYR A 11 -20.86 -6.16 -1.30
CA TYR A 11 -20.06 -6.99 -0.39
C TYR A 11 -19.84 -6.28 0.94
N GLN A 12 -19.90 -7.05 2.03
CA GLN A 12 -19.59 -6.54 3.37
C GLN A 12 -18.09 -6.31 3.57
N THR A 13 -17.28 -7.11 2.90
CA THR A 13 -15.81 -7.00 2.93
C THR A 13 -15.28 -7.18 1.52
N VAL A 14 -14.36 -6.31 1.13
CA VAL A 14 -13.67 -6.34 -0.15
C VAL A 14 -12.18 -6.58 0.10
N LEU A 15 -11.59 -7.48 -0.66
CA LEU A 15 -10.16 -7.73 -0.64
C LEU A 15 -9.53 -7.19 -1.94
N THR A 16 -8.40 -6.50 -1.82
CA THR A 16 -7.58 -6.20 -3.00
C THR A 16 -6.73 -7.41 -3.38
N GLY A 17 -6.25 -7.44 -4.62
CA GLY A 17 -5.13 -8.31 -4.96
C GLY A 17 -3.82 -7.84 -4.33
N SER A 18 -2.75 -8.57 -4.57
CA SER A 18 -1.44 -8.29 -3.97
C SER A 18 -0.79 -6.97 -4.43
N HIS A 19 -1.18 -6.43 -5.59
CA HIS A 19 -0.51 -5.27 -6.18
C HIS A 19 -1.46 -4.34 -6.96
N PRO A 20 -2.36 -3.60 -6.28
CA PRO A 20 -3.26 -2.64 -6.93
C PRO A 20 -2.56 -1.30 -7.23
N GLU A 21 -1.41 -1.34 -7.88
CA GLU A 21 -0.51 -0.21 -8.12
C GLU A 21 -1.13 0.88 -9.00
N TYR A 22 -1.86 0.47 -10.05
CA TYR A 22 -2.44 1.37 -11.04
C TYR A 22 -3.94 1.47 -10.86
N THR A 23 -4.44 2.68 -10.64
CA THR A 23 -5.87 2.92 -10.47
C THR A 23 -6.33 4.14 -11.26
N SER A 24 -7.53 4.07 -11.82
CA SER A 24 -8.18 5.24 -12.38
C SER A 24 -8.86 6.07 -11.29
N GLU A 25 -9.17 7.33 -11.60
CA GLU A 25 -9.88 8.21 -10.67
C GLU A 25 -11.21 7.61 -10.19
N LYS A 26 -11.96 6.97 -11.09
CA LYS A 26 -13.22 6.30 -10.75
C LYS A 26 -13.02 5.11 -9.79
N MET A 27 -11.94 4.34 -9.97
CA MET A 27 -11.59 3.24 -9.07
C MET A 27 -11.20 3.78 -7.69
N PHE A 28 -10.31 4.76 -7.64
CA PHE A 28 -9.87 5.36 -6.39
C PHE A 28 -11.07 5.95 -5.61
N SER A 29 -11.92 6.73 -6.29
CA SER A 29 -13.13 7.32 -5.70
C SER A 29 -14.14 6.26 -5.23
N ALA A 30 -14.20 5.11 -5.90
CA ALA A 30 -15.07 4.02 -5.49
C ALA A 30 -14.64 3.43 -4.13
N TYR A 31 -13.33 3.25 -3.90
CA TYR A 31 -12.81 2.79 -2.61
C TYR A 31 -13.02 3.83 -1.50
N GLU A 32 -12.75 5.12 -1.77
CA GLU A 32 -13.02 6.19 -0.80
C GLU A 32 -14.50 6.21 -0.39
N LYS A 33 -15.40 6.15 -1.37
CA LYS A 33 -16.83 6.14 -1.10
C LYS A 33 -17.27 4.89 -0.33
N TYR A 34 -16.73 3.72 -0.68
CA TYR A 34 -17.00 2.47 0.01
C TYR A 34 -16.60 2.53 1.48
N GLN A 35 -15.42 3.11 1.81
CA GLN A 35 -15.00 3.34 3.19
C GLN A 35 -15.95 4.30 3.93
N GLN A 36 -16.32 5.41 3.29
CA GLN A 36 -17.23 6.40 3.87
C GLN A 36 -18.60 5.81 4.18
N ASP A 37 -19.04 4.84 3.39
CA ASP A 37 -20.32 4.14 3.55
C ASP A 37 -20.26 2.99 4.59
N GLY A 38 -19.14 2.79 5.27
CA GLY A 38 -18.98 1.73 6.28
C GLY A 38 -18.47 0.41 5.71
N GLY A 39 -17.96 0.42 4.48
CA GLY A 39 -17.34 -0.75 3.87
C GLY A 39 -16.07 -1.17 4.62
N ARG A 40 -15.85 -2.47 4.69
CA ARG A 40 -14.64 -3.07 5.26
C ARG A 40 -13.77 -3.60 4.15
N TRP A 41 -12.50 -3.28 4.17
CA TRP A 41 -11.63 -3.82 3.16
C TRP A 41 -10.26 -4.22 3.68
N ILE A 42 -9.69 -5.19 3.01
CA ILE A 42 -8.41 -5.76 3.32
C ILE A 42 -7.49 -5.47 2.15
N TYR A 43 -6.52 -4.60 2.38
CA TYR A 43 -5.49 -4.26 1.42
C TYR A 43 -4.34 -5.26 1.54
N LEU A 44 -4.39 -6.34 0.75
CA LEU A 44 -3.43 -7.46 0.81
C LEU A 44 -2.21 -7.23 -0.08
N GLY A 45 -1.53 -6.10 0.09
CA GLY A 45 -0.40 -5.82 -0.78
C GLY A 45 0.49 -4.70 -0.31
N ALA A 46 1.29 -4.21 -1.25
CA ALA A 46 2.08 -3.00 -1.14
C ALA A 46 2.06 -2.22 -2.45
N ASN A 47 2.59 -0.99 -2.45
CA ASN A 47 2.66 -0.10 -3.61
C ASN A 47 1.29 0.06 -4.29
N GLY A 48 0.22 0.08 -3.50
CA GLY A 48 -1.14 0.20 -3.99
C GLY A 48 -1.57 1.64 -4.20
N PHE A 49 -2.49 1.85 -5.15
CA PHE A 49 -3.06 3.17 -5.45
C PHE A 49 -2.00 4.24 -5.75
N TYR A 50 -0.90 3.81 -6.35
CA TYR A 50 0.31 4.62 -6.49
C TYR A 50 0.28 5.48 -7.76
N TRP A 51 0.12 4.84 -8.93
CA TRP A 51 0.10 5.52 -10.22
C TRP A 51 -1.32 5.78 -10.73
N CYS A 52 -1.50 6.98 -11.29
CA CYS A 52 -2.72 7.33 -12.01
C CYS A 52 -2.77 6.59 -13.34
N SER A 53 -3.89 5.98 -13.63
CA SER A 53 -4.24 5.48 -14.95
C SER A 53 -5.59 6.06 -15.37
N GLU A 54 -5.82 6.16 -16.68
CA GLU A 54 -7.13 6.58 -17.16
C GLU A 54 -7.55 5.73 -18.36
N TYR A 55 -8.84 5.54 -18.51
CA TYR A 55 -9.43 4.81 -19.61
C TYR A 55 -9.96 5.78 -20.66
N HIS A 56 -9.81 5.40 -21.94
CA HIS A 56 -10.41 6.17 -23.01
C HIS A 56 -11.92 6.28 -22.81
N PRO A 57 -12.52 7.48 -22.94
CA PRO A 57 -13.94 7.70 -22.63
C PRO A 57 -14.89 6.81 -23.45
N ASP A 58 -14.58 6.59 -24.72
CA ASP A 58 -15.43 5.84 -25.64
C ASP A 58 -14.96 4.39 -25.89
N ASN A 59 -13.75 4.02 -25.48
CA ASN A 59 -13.20 2.69 -25.69
C ASN A 59 -12.42 2.21 -24.47
N SER A 60 -13.07 1.48 -23.60
CA SER A 60 -12.48 0.93 -22.36
C SER A 60 -11.37 -0.10 -22.55
N ASN A 61 -11.06 -0.49 -23.77
CA ASN A 61 -9.92 -1.37 -24.05
C ASN A 61 -8.60 -0.59 -24.20
N ILE A 62 -8.68 0.73 -24.16
CA ILE A 62 -7.51 1.62 -24.22
C ILE A 62 -7.31 2.25 -22.85
N ILE A 63 -6.14 2.04 -22.29
CA ILE A 63 -5.70 2.62 -21.01
C ILE A 63 -4.50 3.52 -21.26
N GLU A 64 -4.46 4.64 -20.56
CA GLU A 64 -3.34 5.58 -20.56
C GLU A 64 -2.69 5.62 -19.20
N VAL A 65 -1.35 5.57 -19.18
CA VAL A 65 -0.52 5.79 -17.99
C VAL A 65 0.62 6.72 -18.37
N ARG A 66 0.74 7.84 -17.66
CA ARG A 66 1.87 8.77 -17.84
C ARG A 66 2.54 8.99 -16.50
N LYS A 67 3.74 8.44 -16.33
CA LYS A 67 4.49 8.58 -15.08
C LYS A 67 5.13 9.97 -14.95
N GLY A 68 5.46 10.61 -16.04
CA GLY A 68 5.99 11.98 -16.06
C GLY A 68 7.24 12.14 -15.20
N GLU A 69 7.38 13.26 -14.51
CA GLU A 69 8.49 13.58 -13.62
C GLU A 69 8.29 13.09 -12.18
N ALA A 70 7.45 12.09 -12.00
CA ALA A 70 7.06 11.61 -10.67
C ALA A 70 8.10 10.72 -10.00
N GLY A 71 9.39 11.06 -10.06
CA GLY A 71 10.43 10.35 -9.34
C GLY A 71 11.59 9.86 -10.19
N THR A 72 12.56 9.21 -9.56
CA THR A 72 13.84 8.81 -10.17
C THR A 72 13.73 7.67 -11.17
N ARG A 73 12.66 6.87 -11.09
CA ARG A 73 12.39 5.74 -12.02
C ARG A 73 11.45 6.11 -13.14
N ALA A 74 10.92 7.32 -13.12
CA ALA A 74 10.08 7.83 -14.19
C ALA A 74 10.93 8.44 -15.30
N TRP A 75 10.42 8.43 -16.51
CA TRP A 75 11.06 9.13 -17.61
C TRP A 75 10.78 10.64 -17.52
N THR A 76 11.66 11.43 -18.09
CA THR A 76 11.39 12.86 -18.35
C THR A 76 10.46 12.98 -19.55
N ALA A 77 9.27 13.52 -19.34
CA ALA A 77 8.31 13.74 -20.40
C ALA A 77 8.64 15.05 -21.17
N ASN A 78 8.30 15.10 -22.45
CA ASN A 78 8.37 16.35 -23.19
C ASN A 78 7.33 17.36 -22.69
N PRO A 79 7.53 18.67 -22.89
CA PRO A 79 6.52 19.67 -22.57
C PRO A 79 5.15 19.30 -23.17
N GLY A 80 4.11 19.33 -22.34
CA GLY A 80 2.76 18.94 -22.73
C GLY A 80 2.41 17.46 -22.56
N GLU A 81 3.37 16.59 -22.32
CA GLU A 81 3.14 15.14 -22.10
C GLU A 81 2.94 14.75 -20.65
N TYR A 82 2.97 15.70 -19.72
CA TYR A 82 2.72 15.43 -18.29
C TYR A 82 1.26 15.13 -17.98
N ASN A 83 0.36 15.62 -18.81
CA ASN A 83 -1.07 15.46 -18.60
C ASN A 83 -1.59 14.28 -19.43
N ASN A 84 -2.53 13.53 -18.85
CA ASN A 84 -3.25 12.50 -19.57
C ASN A 84 -4.05 13.13 -20.71
N ALA A 85 -4.03 12.48 -21.87
CA ALA A 85 -4.83 12.90 -23.02
C ALA A 85 -6.34 12.65 -22.81
N PHE A 86 -6.69 11.63 -22.01
CA PHE A 86 -8.08 11.21 -21.86
C PHE A 86 -8.89 12.03 -20.85
N ASP A 87 -8.24 12.61 -19.84
CA ASP A 87 -8.91 13.43 -18.82
C ASP A 87 -8.33 14.84 -18.66
N GLY A 88 -7.24 15.16 -19.37
CA GLY A 88 -6.53 16.43 -19.32
C GLY A 88 -5.84 16.72 -17.98
N LYS A 89 -5.87 15.80 -17.02
CA LYS A 89 -5.28 15.97 -15.70
C LYS A 89 -3.81 15.55 -15.68
N TYR A 90 -3.08 16.07 -14.70
CA TYR A 90 -1.68 15.68 -14.49
C TYR A 90 -1.55 14.15 -14.27
N GLY A 91 -0.67 13.51 -14.99
CA GLY A 91 -0.34 12.10 -14.84
C GLY A 91 0.55 11.82 -13.61
N GLY A 92 1.11 10.63 -13.52
CA GLY A 92 2.04 10.26 -12.47
C GLY A 92 1.37 9.73 -11.21
N MET A 93 1.92 10.07 -10.05
CA MET A 93 1.45 9.58 -8.75
C MET A 93 0.15 10.26 -8.31
N TRP A 94 -0.73 9.52 -7.65
CA TRP A 94 -1.94 10.08 -7.02
C TRP A 94 -1.64 11.20 -6.03
N ARG A 95 -0.51 11.10 -5.32
CA ARG A 95 -0.03 12.15 -4.41
C ARG A 95 0.15 13.49 -5.13
N ALA A 96 0.66 13.49 -6.36
CA ALA A 96 0.82 14.70 -7.17
C ALA A 96 -0.52 15.35 -7.56
N ARG A 97 -1.61 14.56 -7.56
CA ARG A 97 -2.99 15.05 -7.72
C ARG A 97 -3.67 15.43 -6.40
N GLY A 98 -2.93 15.46 -5.29
CA GLY A 98 -3.45 15.76 -3.96
C GLY A 98 -4.27 14.62 -3.31
N ARG A 99 -4.30 13.44 -3.92
CA ARG A 99 -4.95 12.24 -3.37
C ARG A 99 -3.88 11.30 -2.82
N ILE A 100 -3.75 11.29 -1.51
CA ILE A 100 -2.68 10.55 -0.81
C ILE A 100 -3.13 9.11 -0.57
N PRO A 101 -2.45 8.09 -1.15
CA PRO A 101 -2.84 6.69 -1.01
C PRO A 101 -2.95 6.22 0.43
N SER A 102 -2.04 6.64 1.31
CA SER A 102 -2.04 6.24 2.72
C SER A 102 -3.25 6.74 3.52
N LYS A 103 -3.96 7.78 3.07
CA LYS A 103 -5.27 8.16 3.63
C LYS A 103 -6.35 7.15 3.31
N LEU A 104 -6.17 6.39 2.24
CA LEU A 104 -7.10 5.36 1.79
C LEU A 104 -6.72 3.98 2.33
N CYS A 105 -5.48 3.53 2.13
CA CYS A 105 -5.04 2.19 2.53
C CYS A 105 -4.30 2.15 3.89
N GLY A 106 -4.02 3.32 4.47
CA GLY A 106 -3.36 3.45 5.78
C GLY A 106 -1.84 3.34 5.74
N LEU A 107 -1.25 2.94 4.63
CA LEU A 107 0.17 2.69 4.48
C LEU A 107 0.76 3.43 3.30
N THR A 108 2.06 3.68 3.34
CA THR A 108 2.82 4.35 2.29
C THR A 108 3.92 3.45 1.75
N PHE A 109 4.01 3.33 0.44
CA PHE A 109 5.09 2.60 -0.23
C PHE A 109 6.44 3.26 0.05
N THR A 110 7.34 2.54 0.71
CA THR A 110 8.59 3.12 1.22
C THR A 110 9.84 2.33 0.90
N ALA A 111 9.71 1.06 0.55
CA ALA A 111 10.89 0.24 0.21
C ALA A 111 10.56 -0.84 -0.82
N TYR A 112 11.58 -1.23 -1.57
CA TYR A 112 11.49 -2.33 -2.53
C TYR A 112 12.82 -3.08 -2.64
N GLY A 113 12.73 -4.36 -3.02
CA GLY A 113 13.89 -5.20 -3.34
C GLY A 113 13.41 -6.59 -3.75
N PHE A 114 14.05 -7.17 -4.76
CA PHE A 114 13.65 -8.46 -5.33
C PHE A 114 14.63 -9.54 -4.92
N ASP A 115 14.73 -9.74 -3.61
CA ASP A 115 15.59 -10.70 -2.94
C ASP A 115 14.75 -11.66 -2.08
N VAL A 116 15.25 -12.04 -0.91
CA VAL A 116 14.50 -12.83 0.06
C VAL A 116 13.45 -11.99 0.78
N SER A 117 12.30 -12.59 1.00
CA SER A 117 11.26 -12.04 1.86
C SER A 117 11.51 -12.42 3.32
N SER A 118 10.99 -11.62 4.24
CA SER A 118 11.16 -11.81 5.67
C SER A 118 9.80 -12.00 6.37
N TYR A 119 9.75 -11.86 7.68
CA TYR A 119 8.60 -12.11 8.54
C TYR A 119 8.28 -10.88 9.39
N TYR A 120 7.09 -10.91 10.02
CA TYR A 120 6.67 -9.88 10.97
C TYR A 120 6.86 -10.32 12.41
N VAL A 121 7.04 -9.33 13.29
CA VAL A 121 6.96 -9.44 14.74
C VAL A 121 5.85 -8.53 15.26
N ARG A 122 5.14 -8.95 16.31
CA ARG A 122 4.01 -8.21 16.86
C ARG A 122 4.46 -6.92 17.53
N ASP A 123 3.63 -5.87 17.41
CA ASP A 123 3.72 -4.61 18.13
C ASP A 123 2.69 -4.53 19.25
N LYS A 124 2.90 -3.59 20.17
CA LYS A 124 2.08 -3.42 21.39
C LYS A 124 0.60 -3.15 21.09
N ASP A 125 0.29 -2.48 19.98
CA ASP A 125 -1.11 -2.22 19.63
C ASP A 125 -1.88 -3.50 19.30
N SER A 126 -1.20 -4.60 18.97
CA SER A 126 -1.82 -5.90 18.74
C SER A 126 -2.38 -6.56 20.02
N GLU A 127 -2.02 -6.05 21.19
CA GLU A 127 -2.48 -6.54 22.50
C GLU A 127 -3.65 -5.73 23.06
N ARG A 128 -4.03 -4.63 22.41
CA ARG A 128 -5.13 -3.78 22.87
C ARG A 128 -6.47 -4.51 22.74
N PRO A 129 -7.45 -4.25 23.61
CA PRO A 129 -8.77 -4.87 23.52
C PRO A 129 -9.45 -4.72 22.15
N GLU A 130 -9.20 -3.58 21.48
CA GLU A 130 -9.77 -3.24 20.18
C GLU A 130 -9.20 -4.07 19.03
N THR A 131 -8.02 -4.66 19.19
CA THR A 131 -7.25 -5.30 18.11
C THR A 131 -6.78 -6.71 18.43
N ALA A 132 -6.83 -7.14 19.69
CA ALA A 132 -6.35 -8.46 20.13
C ALA A 132 -6.99 -9.63 19.34
N TRP A 133 -8.24 -9.48 18.93
CA TRP A 133 -8.94 -10.46 18.11
C TRP A 133 -8.30 -10.70 16.74
N LEU A 134 -7.60 -9.70 16.19
CA LEU A 134 -6.87 -9.82 14.90
C LEU A 134 -5.66 -10.75 14.99
N MET A 135 -5.13 -10.92 16.20
CA MET A 135 -3.97 -11.76 16.48
C MET A 135 -4.32 -13.00 17.32
N GLU A 136 -5.61 -13.37 17.34
CA GLU A 136 -6.03 -14.59 18.04
C GLU A 136 -5.33 -15.82 17.45
N GLY A 137 -4.73 -16.63 18.32
CA GLY A 137 -3.93 -17.80 17.90
C GLY A 137 -2.47 -17.52 17.53
N VAL A 138 -2.04 -16.26 17.49
CA VAL A 138 -0.65 -15.89 17.26
C VAL A 138 0.02 -15.53 18.59
N GLY A 139 1.05 -16.29 19.00
CA GLY A 139 1.77 -16.09 20.25
C GLY A 139 2.63 -14.82 20.26
N ASN A 140 2.86 -14.26 21.47
CA ASN A 140 3.83 -13.18 21.64
C ASN A 140 5.24 -13.70 21.35
N GLY A 141 5.97 -13.04 20.44
CA GLY A 141 7.30 -13.47 20.00
C GLY A 141 7.29 -14.52 18.88
N GLU A 142 6.12 -14.96 18.44
CA GLU A 142 5.99 -15.79 17.25
C GLU A 142 6.28 -14.97 16.00
N LYS A 143 6.97 -15.59 15.04
CA LYS A 143 7.20 -15.02 13.72
C LYS A 143 5.95 -15.19 12.86
N ILE A 144 5.45 -14.10 12.31
CA ILE A 144 4.29 -14.14 11.42
C ILE A 144 4.79 -14.21 9.99
N GLY A 145 4.54 -15.33 9.31
CA GLY A 145 4.87 -15.51 7.91
C GLY A 145 6.37 -15.63 7.63
N ASP A 146 7.09 -16.47 8.40
CA ASP A 146 8.48 -16.84 8.13
C ASP A 146 8.59 -17.97 7.07
N PHE A 147 7.57 -18.12 6.27
CA PHE A 147 7.46 -18.99 5.11
C PHE A 147 6.67 -18.28 4.01
N GLY A 148 6.78 -18.72 2.79
CA GLY A 148 5.99 -18.18 1.68
C GLY A 148 6.51 -18.61 0.32
N LEU A 149 5.63 -18.59 -0.68
CA LEU A 149 5.95 -18.97 -2.06
C LEU A 149 6.87 -17.96 -2.75
N VAL A 150 6.91 -16.73 -2.25
CA VAL A 150 7.68 -15.64 -2.86
C VAL A 150 8.76 -15.19 -1.89
N GLY A 151 10.01 -15.47 -2.22
CA GLY A 151 11.17 -15.09 -1.41
C GLY A 151 11.25 -15.78 -0.04
N GLY A 152 10.38 -16.75 0.27
CA GLY A 152 10.42 -17.52 1.50
C GLY A 152 9.80 -16.84 2.73
N GLY A 153 9.08 -15.74 2.58
CA GLY A 153 8.45 -15.04 3.70
C GLY A 153 7.29 -14.14 3.29
N ALA A 154 6.59 -13.59 4.27
CA ALA A 154 5.40 -12.76 4.09
C ALA A 154 5.73 -11.27 3.82
N ALA A 155 6.94 -10.81 4.15
CA ALA A 155 7.35 -9.42 4.00
C ALA A 155 8.48 -9.29 2.97
N GLY A 156 8.16 -8.86 1.75
CA GLY A 156 9.15 -8.76 0.69
C GLY A 156 8.62 -8.14 -0.59
N LEU A 157 9.50 -8.06 -1.58
CA LEU A 157 9.38 -7.42 -2.87
C LEU A 157 9.16 -5.91 -2.75
N GLU A 158 7.99 -5.49 -2.32
CA GLU A 158 7.61 -4.10 -2.07
C GLU A 158 6.96 -4.00 -0.70
N LEU A 159 7.32 -2.95 0.03
CA LEU A 159 6.96 -2.75 1.42
C LEU A 159 6.32 -1.39 1.63
N ASP A 160 5.16 -1.42 2.28
CA ASP A 160 4.46 -0.22 2.72
C ASP A 160 4.59 -0.06 4.23
N ARG A 161 4.80 1.16 4.68
CA ARG A 161 5.04 1.49 6.07
C ARG A 161 3.99 2.45 6.63
N TYR A 162 3.71 2.28 7.92
CA TYR A 162 2.99 3.25 8.74
C TYR A 162 3.79 4.54 8.85
N ASP A 163 3.20 5.67 8.46
CA ASP A 163 3.81 6.98 8.67
C ASP A 163 2.76 8.09 8.61
N VAL A 164 2.50 8.74 9.75
CA VAL A 164 1.51 9.82 9.83
C VAL A 164 1.92 11.05 9.04
N GLU A 165 3.21 11.30 8.85
CA GLU A 165 3.70 12.42 8.03
C GLU A 165 3.38 12.20 6.54
N PHE A 166 3.24 10.94 6.12
CA PHE A 166 2.83 10.56 4.78
C PHE A 166 1.33 10.31 4.64
N GLY A 167 0.55 10.49 5.71
CA GLY A 167 -0.91 10.50 5.65
C GLY A 167 -1.60 9.28 6.23
N THR A 168 -0.88 8.34 6.89
CA THR A 168 -1.52 7.30 7.70
C THR A 168 -2.47 7.93 8.71
N PRO A 169 -3.72 7.46 8.85
CA PRO A 169 -4.65 7.97 9.86
C PRO A 169 -4.07 7.86 11.27
N HIS A 170 -4.19 8.93 12.06
CA HIS A 170 -3.59 9.03 13.40
C HIS A 170 -4.10 7.99 14.41
N ASP A 171 -5.29 7.47 14.19
CA ASP A 171 -5.96 6.47 15.02
C ASP A 171 -5.73 5.03 14.54
N SER A 172 -4.79 4.83 13.62
CA SER A 172 -4.38 3.51 13.17
C SER A 172 -3.59 2.77 14.26
N TYR A 173 -3.90 1.49 14.41
CA TYR A 173 -3.16 0.57 15.27
C TYR A 173 -2.04 -0.10 14.48
N LEU A 174 -0.80 0.01 14.95
CA LEU A 174 0.34 -0.73 14.42
C LEU A 174 0.38 -2.11 15.08
N LEU A 175 -0.04 -3.13 14.34
CA LEU A 175 -0.21 -4.50 14.86
C LEU A 175 1.09 -5.30 14.84
N ALA A 176 1.88 -5.13 13.79
CA ALA A 176 3.16 -5.83 13.59
C ALA A 176 4.03 -5.06 12.60
N HIS A 177 5.32 -5.27 12.65
CA HIS A 177 6.27 -4.78 11.65
C HIS A 177 7.21 -5.88 11.19
N SER A 178 7.69 -5.78 9.95
CA SER A 178 8.66 -6.74 9.44
C SER A 178 10.09 -6.40 9.88
N VAL A 179 10.90 -7.44 10.01
CA VAL A 179 12.30 -7.37 10.43
C VAL A 179 13.17 -8.29 9.57
N GLY A 180 14.49 -8.15 9.65
CA GLY A 180 15.42 -9.09 9.01
C GLY A 180 15.58 -8.93 7.49
N HIS A 181 15.27 -7.77 6.95
CA HIS A 181 15.51 -7.45 5.54
C HIS A 181 16.99 -7.34 5.22
N THR A 182 17.36 -7.73 4.00
CA THR A 182 18.72 -7.61 3.48
C THR A 182 19.03 -6.19 2.97
N ASN A 183 20.29 -5.93 2.68
CA ASN A 183 20.71 -4.66 2.06
C ASN A 183 20.34 -4.52 0.58
N LEU A 184 19.71 -5.54 -0.04
CA LEU A 184 19.11 -5.44 -1.37
C LEU A 184 17.68 -4.85 -1.31
N MET A 185 17.06 -4.80 -0.12
CA MET A 185 15.83 -4.06 0.10
C MET A 185 16.18 -2.59 0.36
N LEU A 186 15.80 -1.71 -0.54
CA LEU A 186 16.19 -0.30 -0.55
C LEU A 186 14.98 0.62 -0.38
N GLN A 187 15.22 1.80 0.18
CA GLN A 187 14.22 2.84 0.30
C GLN A 187 13.82 3.38 -1.09
N VAL A 188 12.52 3.66 -1.29
CA VAL A 188 11.97 4.25 -2.51
C VAL A 188 12.23 5.75 -2.52
N ASN A 189 12.63 6.28 -3.66
CA ASN A 189 12.94 7.70 -3.80
C ASN A 189 11.77 8.56 -4.29
N GLU A 190 10.76 7.97 -4.90
CA GLU A 190 9.62 8.70 -5.45
C GLU A 190 8.75 9.35 -4.38
N GLU A 191 8.53 8.64 -3.27
CA GLU A 191 7.78 9.16 -2.11
C GLU A 191 8.70 9.89 -1.13
N ILE A 192 9.93 9.43 -0.98
CA ILE A 192 10.90 9.89 -0.01
C ILE A 192 12.12 10.41 -0.75
N HIS A 193 12.03 11.64 -1.24
CA HIS A 193 13.06 12.28 -2.06
C HIS A 193 14.42 12.43 -1.35
N PHE A 194 14.42 12.43 -0.01
CA PHE A 194 15.64 12.53 0.78
C PHE A 194 15.58 11.59 1.97
N SER A 195 16.70 11.04 2.33
CA SER A 195 16.88 10.40 3.63
C SER A 195 16.87 11.48 4.72
N VAL A 196 15.73 12.14 4.90
CA VAL A 196 15.56 13.31 5.79
C VAL A 196 15.85 12.94 7.23
N ARG A 197 15.82 11.67 7.56
CA ARG A 197 16.04 11.14 8.91
C ARG A 197 17.46 10.57 9.12
N GLY A 198 18.36 10.80 8.18
CA GLY A 198 19.75 10.39 8.29
C GLY A 198 20.04 8.90 8.11
N TYR A 199 19.03 8.12 7.72
CA TYR A 199 19.21 6.70 7.43
C TYR A 199 19.59 6.49 5.96
N HIS A 200 20.68 5.76 5.77
CA HIS A 200 21.19 5.35 4.46
C HIS A 200 21.37 3.84 4.45
N GLY A 201 21.48 3.25 3.27
CA GLY A 201 21.65 1.81 3.13
C GLY A 201 20.34 1.03 3.02
N GLY A 202 20.49 -0.29 3.00
CA GLY A 202 19.39 -1.23 2.87
C GLY A 202 18.85 -1.72 4.21
N GLY A 203 18.08 -2.79 4.15
CA GLY A 203 17.30 -3.29 5.29
C GLY A 203 18.08 -3.68 6.54
N THR A 204 19.39 -3.98 6.45
CA THR A 204 20.19 -4.27 7.64
C THR A 204 20.61 -3.02 8.42
N GLU A 205 20.59 -1.85 7.77
CA GLU A 205 21.10 -0.60 8.33
C GLU A 205 20.02 0.46 8.51
N ASN A 206 18.98 0.38 7.69
CA ASN A 206 17.93 1.38 7.63
C ASN A 206 16.63 0.85 8.26
N PRO A 207 16.27 1.26 9.49
CA PRO A 207 15.06 0.80 10.17
C PRO A 207 13.76 1.27 9.48
N MET A 208 13.86 2.17 8.50
CA MET A 208 12.73 2.63 7.69
C MET A 208 12.39 1.64 6.56
N VAL A 209 13.27 0.67 6.30
CA VAL A 209 13.04 -0.41 5.34
C VAL A 209 12.32 -1.55 6.06
N ARG A 210 11.00 -1.46 6.09
CA ARG A 210 10.13 -2.47 6.69
C ARG A 210 8.71 -2.37 6.12
N ALA A 211 7.96 -3.46 6.22
CA ALA A 211 6.51 -3.46 6.09
C ALA A 211 5.87 -3.31 7.46
N ASP A 212 4.78 -2.58 7.54
CA ASP A 212 3.98 -2.44 8.75
C ASP A 212 2.59 -3.03 8.52
N MET A 213 2.09 -3.79 9.49
CA MET A 213 0.73 -4.32 9.50
C MET A 213 -0.13 -3.44 10.36
N ILE A 214 -1.21 -2.92 9.81
CA ILE A 214 -2.09 -2.00 10.51
C ILE A 214 -3.56 -2.39 10.45
N PHE A 215 -4.31 -1.83 11.39
CA PHE A 215 -5.76 -1.76 11.36
C PHE A 215 -6.21 -0.37 11.77
N TYR A 216 -7.25 0.16 11.13
CA TYR A 216 -7.94 1.36 11.59
C TYR A 216 -9.43 1.28 11.25
N LYS A 217 -10.22 2.00 12.06
CA LYS A 217 -11.67 2.11 11.86
C LYS A 217 -11.98 3.24 10.88
N THR A 218 -12.99 3.03 10.07
CA THR A 218 -13.53 4.03 9.15
C THR A 218 -14.94 4.41 9.57
N PRO A 219 -15.52 5.50 9.05
CA PRO A 219 -16.89 5.89 9.39
C PRO A 219 -17.91 4.76 9.20
N ASN A 220 -19.03 4.83 9.92
CA ASN A 220 -20.15 3.91 9.80
C ASN A 220 -19.79 2.43 10.04
N ASP A 221 -18.97 2.16 11.07
CA ASP A 221 -18.49 0.82 11.48
C ASP A 221 -17.69 0.07 10.40
N GLY A 222 -17.11 0.80 9.46
CA GLY A 222 -16.16 0.26 8.51
C GLY A 222 -14.77 0.05 9.14
N GLY A 223 -13.88 -0.53 8.36
CA GLY A 223 -12.49 -0.74 8.77
C GLY A 223 -11.57 -1.14 7.65
N VAL A 224 -10.28 -0.90 7.84
CA VAL A 224 -9.21 -1.28 6.92
C VAL A 224 -8.17 -2.10 7.67
N PHE A 225 -7.81 -3.24 7.10
CA PHE A 225 -6.65 -4.02 7.50
C PHE A 225 -5.65 -4.05 6.35
N ALA A 226 -4.38 -3.84 6.64
CA ALA A 226 -3.31 -3.81 5.65
C ALA A 226 -2.02 -4.41 6.20
N PRO A 227 -1.46 -5.48 5.60
CA PRO A 227 -0.18 -6.08 5.99
C PRO A 227 1.04 -5.37 5.40
N GLY A 228 0.88 -4.52 4.39
CA GLY A 228 1.97 -3.69 3.85
C GLY A 228 3.05 -4.44 3.07
N SER A 229 2.76 -5.60 2.49
CA SER A 229 3.74 -6.35 1.71
C SER A 229 3.14 -7.03 0.48
N LEU A 230 3.87 -6.95 -0.63
CA LEU A 230 3.51 -7.64 -1.86
C LEU A 230 3.56 -9.16 -1.71
N SER A 231 4.49 -9.68 -0.90
CA SER A 231 4.67 -11.12 -0.67
C SER A 231 3.65 -11.74 0.27
N TRP A 232 2.84 -10.94 0.97
CA TRP A 232 1.91 -11.41 2.01
C TRP A 232 1.01 -12.57 1.55
N CYS A 233 0.38 -12.43 0.38
CA CYS A 233 -0.52 -13.45 -0.14
C CYS A 233 0.15 -14.81 -0.38
N GLY A 234 1.46 -14.82 -0.63
CA GLY A 234 2.26 -16.04 -0.80
C GLY A 234 2.43 -16.85 0.48
N SER A 235 2.16 -16.26 1.64
CA SER A 235 2.26 -16.92 2.96
C SER A 235 0.92 -17.40 3.51
N LEU A 236 -0.17 -17.23 2.77
CA LEU A 236 -1.52 -17.66 3.18
C LEU A 236 -1.81 -19.12 2.82
N SER A 237 -0.88 -19.85 2.20
CA SER A 237 -1.08 -21.18 1.66
C SER A 237 -0.73 -22.32 2.65
N HIS A 238 -0.55 -22.01 3.95
CA HIS A 238 -0.23 -22.99 4.99
C HIS A 238 -1.23 -22.96 6.13
#